data_0fb9394113d8b2a65932e6911b5dd803
#
_entry.id   0fb9394113d8b2a65932e6911b5dd803
#
_cell.length_a   1.000
_cell.length_b   1.000
_cell.length_c   1.000
_cell.angle_alpha   90.00
_cell.angle_beta   90.00
_cell.angle_gamma   90.00
#
_symmetry.space_group_name_H-M   'P 1'
#
loop_
_entity.id
_entity.type
_entity.pdbx_description
1 polymer ?
#
loop_
_entity_poly.entity_id
_entity_poly.type
_entity_poly.pdbx_seq_one_letter_code
_entity_poly.pdbx_strand_id
1 'polypeptide(L)'
;MSIFIRGGTVVNADRAFKADVICFGDKIVAVGESLEAPPHATVIDASGQYIMPGGIDTHTHMQLPFMGTVTADDFYTGTAAGLAGGTTTIMDFVIPDPQQSLLEAYRTWRGWAAKSAGDYTFHVAVTWWSDSVHADMGTLVREHGVNSFKHFMAYKNAIMADDETLVKSFTRALELGAIPTVHAENGELVYQLQQDLLKKGIRGPAAHPLSRPPEVEAEAANRAIAIANVLGTPVYIVHVSCAQSLEAISRARAKGQRVYGEALAGHLVIDDSVYQSTDLEYARAHVMSPPFRGKHHQAALWQGLRGGNLHTTATDHCTFCAEQKAAGADDFTKIPNGCGGVEDRMSVVWDAGVNAGLLTPSEFVRVTSTNAAQIFNMYPRKGIVAAGADADLVVWDPQGVRTISAKTQFAKGGFNVFEGRTVRGIPSHTLHAGKVVFERGELRAVEGAGRHIDRPAFAATSAA
;
A
#
# COMPACT_ATOMS: atom_id res chain seq x y z
N MET A 1 4.54 -18.18 -24.52
CA MET A 1 3.70 -19.17 -23.78
C MET A 1 2.31 -18.59 -23.74
N SER A 2 1.28 -19.42 -23.96
CA SER A 2 -0.13 -19.00 -23.92
C SER A 2 -0.78 -19.57 -22.67
N ILE A 3 -1.60 -18.77 -21.99
CA ILE A 3 -2.47 -19.21 -20.90
C ILE A 3 -3.91 -18.95 -21.32
N PHE A 4 -4.78 -19.92 -21.10
CA PHE A 4 -6.20 -19.84 -21.32
C PHE A 4 -6.94 -20.03 -20.00
N ILE A 5 -7.54 -18.97 -19.46
CA ILE A 5 -8.38 -19.03 -18.26
C ILE A 5 -9.82 -19.08 -18.70
N ARG A 6 -10.51 -20.20 -18.41
CA ARG A 6 -11.87 -20.45 -18.91
C ARG A 6 -12.94 -20.46 -17.83
N GLY A 7 -14.17 -20.12 -18.19
CA GLY A 7 -15.39 -20.35 -17.42
C GLY A 7 -15.54 -19.47 -16.18
N GLY A 8 -14.66 -18.48 -15.98
CA GLY A 8 -14.69 -17.60 -14.84
C GLY A 8 -15.70 -16.46 -14.94
N THR A 9 -15.74 -15.65 -13.90
CA THR A 9 -16.39 -14.34 -13.92
C THR A 9 -15.30 -13.27 -13.85
N VAL A 10 -15.10 -12.53 -14.95
CA VAL A 10 -14.22 -11.37 -14.96
C VAL A 10 -14.83 -10.28 -14.10
N VAL A 11 -14.03 -9.71 -13.17
CA VAL A 11 -14.44 -8.60 -12.32
C VAL A 11 -13.50 -7.43 -12.53
N ASN A 12 -14.05 -6.35 -13.06
CA ASN A 12 -13.43 -5.04 -13.16
C ASN A 12 -14.11 -4.06 -12.17
N ALA A 13 -13.56 -2.88 -12.00
CA ALA A 13 -14.09 -1.88 -11.07
C ALA A 13 -15.49 -1.36 -11.43
N ASP A 14 -15.87 -1.45 -12.70
CA ASP A 14 -17.15 -0.97 -13.26
C ASP A 14 -18.20 -2.07 -13.44
N ARG A 15 -17.77 -3.33 -13.59
CA ARG A 15 -18.68 -4.45 -13.91
C ARG A 15 -18.07 -5.82 -13.64
N ALA A 16 -18.97 -6.81 -13.51
CA ALA A 16 -18.62 -8.23 -13.51
C ALA A 16 -19.42 -8.96 -14.60
N PHE A 17 -18.77 -9.89 -15.33
CA PHE A 17 -19.40 -10.62 -16.44
C PHE A 17 -18.70 -11.97 -16.66
N LYS A 18 -19.41 -12.95 -17.19
CA LYS A 18 -18.83 -14.24 -17.57
C LYS A 18 -17.93 -14.06 -18.78
N ALA A 19 -16.71 -14.59 -18.70
CA ALA A 19 -15.79 -14.56 -19.83
C ALA A 19 -14.63 -15.54 -19.61
N ASP A 20 -14.02 -15.92 -20.74
CA ASP A 20 -12.71 -16.53 -20.82
C ASP A 20 -11.66 -15.42 -21.04
N VAL A 21 -10.42 -15.70 -20.64
CA VAL A 21 -9.29 -14.78 -20.83
C VAL A 21 -8.13 -15.53 -21.48
N ILE A 22 -7.58 -14.97 -22.55
CA ILE A 22 -6.38 -15.47 -23.22
C ILE A 22 -5.22 -14.51 -22.95
N CYS A 23 -4.14 -15.05 -22.41
CA CYS A 23 -2.86 -14.35 -22.27
C CYS A 23 -1.85 -14.93 -23.26
N PHE A 24 -1.05 -14.06 -23.88
CA PHE A 24 0.08 -14.41 -24.72
C PHE A 24 1.29 -13.57 -24.33
N GLY A 25 2.40 -14.23 -23.97
CA GLY A 25 3.52 -13.52 -23.36
C GLY A 25 3.08 -12.85 -22.06
N ASP A 26 3.39 -11.58 -21.92
CA ASP A 26 3.08 -10.76 -20.75
C ASP A 26 1.77 -9.93 -20.88
N LYS A 27 0.95 -10.20 -21.93
CA LYS A 27 -0.25 -9.43 -22.23
C LYS A 27 -1.52 -10.27 -22.25
N ILE A 28 -2.61 -9.64 -21.84
CA ILE A 28 -3.96 -10.12 -22.13
C ILE A 28 -4.26 -9.81 -23.61
N VAL A 29 -4.57 -10.83 -24.41
CA VAL A 29 -4.83 -10.66 -25.83
C VAL A 29 -6.31 -10.75 -26.20
N ALA A 30 -7.11 -11.47 -25.39
CA ALA A 30 -8.54 -11.57 -25.59
C ALA A 30 -9.28 -11.76 -24.27
N VAL A 31 -10.48 -11.17 -24.19
CA VAL A 31 -11.47 -11.37 -23.12
C VAL A 31 -12.83 -11.49 -23.79
N GLY A 32 -13.54 -12.57 -23.60
CA GLY A 32 -14.84 -12.82 -24.22
C GLY A 32 -15.46 -14.14 -23.83
N GLU A 33 -16.72 -14.34 -24.17
CA GLU A 33 -17.43 -15.60 -23.93
C GLU A 33 -17.05 -16.65 -24.97
N SER A 34 -16.90 -17.90 -24.54
CA SER A 34 -16.70 -19.06 -25.41
C SER A 34 -15.50 -18.94 -26.38
N LEU A 35 -14.38 -18.41 -25.88
CA LEU A 35 -13.15 -18.32 -26.67
C LEU A 35 -12.56 -19.74 -26.93
N GLU A 36 -11.97 -19.93 -28.10
CA GLU A 36 -11.22 -21.14 -28.40
C GLU A 36 -9.83 -21.09 -27.77
N ALA A 37 -9.45 -22.17 -27.09
CA ALA A 37 -8.13 -22.29 -26.48
C ALA A 37 -7.03 -22.26 -27.57
N PRO A 38 -6.03 -21.40 -27.46
CA PRO A 38 -4.88 -21.44 -28.37
C PRO A 38 -4.18 -22.82 -28.33
N PRO A 39 -3.61 -23.29 -29.43
CA PRO A 39 -2.83 -24.54 -29.44
C PRO A 39 -1.74 -24.50 -28.36
N HIS A 40 -1.62 -25.60 -27.61
CA HIS A 40 -0.62 -25.75 -26.54
C HIS A 40 -0.72 -24.73 -25.40
N ALA A 41 -1.87 -24.08 -25.20
CA ALA A 41 -2.06 -23.18 -24.07
C ALA A 41 -2.16 -23.97 -22.76
N THR A 42 -1.57 -23.43 -21.70
CA THR A 42 -1.85 -23.91 -20.35
C THR A 42 -3.29 -23.48 -20.00
N VAL A 43 -4.15 -24.43 -19.65
CA VAL A 43 -5.55 -24.16 -19.33
C VAL A 43 -5.74 -24.05 -17.83
N ILE A 44 -6.35 -22.97 -17.37
CA ILE A 44 -6.79 -22.79 -15.98
C ILE A 44 -8.32 -22.78 -15.99
N ASP A 45 -8.92 -23.72 -15.28
CA ASP A 45 -10.37 -23.77 -15.09
C ASP A 45 -10.76 -22.85 -13.92
N ALA A 46 -11.40 -21.75 -14.23
CA ALA A 46 -11.89 -20.74 -13.29
C ALA A 46 -13.40 -20.86 -13.03
N SER A 47 -14.02 -22.00 -13.34
CA SER A 47 -15.45 -22.24 -13.11
C SER A 47 -15.81 -21.99 -11.65
N GLY A 48 -16.80 -21.11 -11.40
CA GLY A 48 -17.19 -20.70 -10.05
C GLY A 48 -16.26 -19.69 -9.37
N GLN A 49 -15.17 -19.28 -10.03
CA GLN A 49 -14.19 -18.33 -9.51
C GLN A 49 -14.26 -16.98 -10.24
N TYR A 50 -13.60 -15.99 -9.65
CA TYR A 50 -13.44 -14.68 -10.26
C TYR A 50 -12.08 -14.56 -10.95
N ILE A 51 -12.02 -13.79 -12.04
CA ILE A 51 -10.79 -13.39 -12.71
C ILE A 51 -10.67 -11.89 -12.52
N MET A 52 -9.68 -11.45 -11.76
CA MET A 52 -9.48 -10.06 -11.36
C MET A 52 -8.09 -9.56 -11.80
N PRO A 53 -7.89 -8.25 -11.99
CA PRO A 53 -6.54 -7.71 -12.14
C PRO A 53 -5.75 -7.96 -10.87
N GLY A 54 -4.45 -8.18 -10.98
CA GLY A 54 -3.56 -8.29 -9.85
C GLY A 54 -3.65 -7.08 -8.91
N GLY A 55 -3.57 -7.33 -7.61
CA GLY A 55 -3.57 -6.29 -6.61
C GLY A 55 -2.38 -5.35 -6.76
N ILE A 56 -2.60 -4.06 -6.49
CA ILE A 56 -1.55 -3.04 -6.40
C ILE A 56 -1.51 -2.55 -4.95
N ASP A 57 -0.41 -2.80 -4.26
CA ASP A 57 -0.18 -2.27 -2.92
C ASP A 57 0.56 -0.94 -3.02
N THR A 58 -0.10 0.13 -2.66
CA THR A 58 0.43 1.49 -2.79
C THR A 58 1.38 1.90 -1.67
N HIS A 59 1.68 0.99 -0.72
CA HIS A 59 2.46 1.34 0.45
C HIS A 59 3.24 0.16 1.03
N THR A 60 4.54 0.10 0.70
CA THR A 60 5.45 -0.91 1.24
C THR A 60 6.82 -0.33 1.57
N HIS A 61 7.56 -1.00 2.44
CA HIS A 61 8.90 -0.63 2.90
C HIS A 61 9.82 -1.85 2.92
N MET A 62 10.21 -2.30 1.73
CA MET A 62 11.09 -3.45 1.57
C MET A 62 12.55 -3.06 1.80
N GLN A 63 13.27 -3.85 2.58
CA GLN A 63 14.71 -3.64 2.85
C GLN A 63 15.03 -2.25 3.42
N LEU A 64 14.07 -1.62 4.12
CA LEU A 64 14.19 -0.27 4.63
C LEU A 64 15.12 -0.22 5.86
N PRO A 65 16.21 0.56 5.82
CA PRO A 65 16.94 0.98 7.04
C PRO A 65 16.05 1.94 7.85
N PHE A 66 15.65 1.54 9.06
CA PHE A 66 14.76 2.35 9.89
C PHE A 66 14.99 2.11 11.39
N MET A 67 15.07 3.17 12.17
CA MET A 67 15.24 3.12 13.63
C MET A 67 16.40 2.23 14.09
N GLY A 68 17.53 2.26 13.38
CA GLY A 68 18.76 1.53 13.75
C GLY A 68 18.77 0.05 13.33
N THR A 69 17.82 -0.41 12.57
CA THR A 69 17.74 -1.77 12.01
C THR A 69 17.30 -1.73 10.53
N VAL A 70 17.07 -2.90 9.93
CA VAL A 70 16.58 -3.04 8.55
C VAL A 70 15.36 -3.95 8.60
N THR A 71 14.31 -3.64 7.81
CA THR A 71 13.12 -4.51 7.70
C THR A 71 13.50 -5.94 7.32
N ALA A 72 12.79 -6.92 7.88
CA ALA A 72 13.07 -8.34 7.70
C ALA A 72 12.82 -8.82 6.27
N ASP A 73 11.80 -8.26 5.61
CA ASP A 73 11.53 -8.54 4.20
C ASP A 73 12.37 -7.63 3.31
N ASP A 74 13.05 -8.25 2.36
CA ASP A 74 13.67 -7.58 1.23
C ASP A 74 12.73 -7.55 0.01
N PHE A 75 13.18 -6.96 -1.09
CA PHE A 75 12.37 -6.85 -2.31
C PHE A 75 11.97 -8.22 -2.89
N TYR A 76 12.81 -9.27 -2.74
CA TYR A 76 12.42 -10.60 -3.20
C TYR A 76 11.35 -11.20 -2.28
N THR A 77 11.65 -11.30 -0.98
CA THR A 77 10.76 -12.00 -0.04
C THR A 77 9.41 -11.31 0.11
N GLY A 78 9.39 -9.98 0.21
CA GLY A 78 8.15 -9.22 0.33
C GLY A 78 7.30 -9.26 -0.94
N THR A 79 7.90 -9.13 -2.13
CA THR A 79 7.12 -9.23 -3.38
C THR A 79 6.67 -10.65 -3.67
N ALA A 80 7.47 -11.68 -3.32
CA ALA A 80 7.08 -13.08 -3.42
C ALA A 80 5.86 -13.39 -2.52
N ALA A 81 5.87 -12.88 -1.27
CA ALA A 81 4.73 -12.94 -0.37
C ALA A 81 3.50 -12.21 -0.94
N GLY A 82 3.71 -11.02 -1.54
CA GLY A 82 2.65 -10.29 -2.26
C GLY A 82 2.01 -11.12 -3.37
N LEU A 83 2.82 -11.78 -4.20
CA LEU A 83 2.34 -12.67 -5.27
C LEU A 83 1.51 -13.83 -4.72
N ALA A 84 1.91 -14.42 -3.59
CA ALA A 84 1.13 -15.47 -2.93
C ALA A 84 -0.25 -14.96 -2.46
N GLY A 85 -0.34 -13.68 -2.08
CA GLY A 85 -1.58 -13.02 -1.69
C GLY A 85 -2.40 -12.42 -2.83
N GLY A 86 -1.93 -12.50 -4.09
CA GLY A 86 -2.60 -11.91 -5.25
C GLY A 86 -2.22 -10.45 -5.53
N THR A 87 -1.24 -9.90 -4.82
CA THR A 87 -0.65 -8.58 -5.09
C THR A 87 0.49 -8.73 -6.08
N THR A 88 0.35 -8.21 -7.30
CA THR A 88 1.32 -8.35 -8.40
C THR A 88 2.22 -7.13 -8.57
N THR A 89 1.85 -6.01 -7.98
CA THR A 89 2.60 -4.75 -8.06
C THR A 89 2.66 -4.08 -6.69
N ILE A 90 3.84 -3.61 -6.31
CA ILE A 90 4.03 -2.80 -5.11
C ILE A 90 4.51 -1.39 -5.46
N MET A 91 4.20 -0.43 -4.59
CA MET A 91 4.79 0.91 -4.61
C MET A 91 5.57 1.10 -3.31
N ASP A 92 6.88 1.10 -3.42
CA ASP A 92 7.78 1.22 -2.29
C ASP A 92 8.26 2.66 -2.07
N PHE A 93 8.81 2.96 -0.91
CA PHE A 93 9.23 4.31 -0.56
C PHE A 93 10.75 4.41 -0.52
N VAL A 94 11.31 5.22 -1.42
CA VAL A 94 12.70 5.67 -1.34
C VAL A 94 12.79 6.75 -0.28
N ILE A 95 13.52 6.50 0.80
CA ILE A 95 13.68 7.46 1.91
C ILE A 95 15.15 7.88 1.99
N PRO A 96 15.52 9.04 1.44
CA PRO A 96 16.90 9.52 1.51
C PRO A 96 17.29 9.88 2.95
N ASP A 97 18.55 9.67 3.28
CA ASP A 97 19.14 10.20 4.50
C ASP A 97 19.10 11.75 4.51
N PRO A 98 19.20 12.41 5.67
CA PRO A 98 19.29 13.86 5.73
C PRO A 98 20.40 14.41 4.83
N GLN A 99 20.05 15.35 3.94
CA GLN A 99 20.94 15.96 2.95
C GLN A 99 21.45 15.03 1.83
N GLN A 100 20.99 13.80 1.74
CA GLN A 100 21.28 12.92 0.61
C GLN A 100 20.53 13.37 -0.64
N SER A 101 21.15 13.25 -1.82
CA SER A 101 20.49 13.44 -3.11
C SER A 101 19.34 12.44 -3.29
N LEU A 102 18.18 12.92 -3.77
CA LEU A 102 17.05 12.05 -4.09
C LEU A 102 17.41 11.02 -5.18
N LEU A 103 18.24 11.42 -6.13
CA LEU A 103 18.71 10.54 -7.20
C LEU A 103 19.66 9.45 -6.70
N GLU A 104 20.53 9.75 -5.75
CA GLU A 104 21.41 8.74 -5.13
C GLU A 104 20.60 7.72 -4.36
N ALA A 105 19.67 8.17 -3.51
CA ALA A 105 18.76 7.30 -2.78
C ALA A 105 17.93 6.44 -3.76
N TYR A 106 17.36 7.04 -4.81
CA TYR A 106 16.61 6.33 -5.84
C TYR A 106 17.44 5.22 -6.50
N ARG A 107 18.69 5.50 -6.87
CA ARG A 107 19.59 4.49 -7.48
C ARG A 107 19.85 3.33 -6.52
N THR A 108 20.03 3.62 -5.23
CA THR A 108 20.20 2.60 -4.18
C THR A 108 19.00 1.67 -4.11
N TRP A 109 17.78 2.23 -4.01
CA TRP A 109 16.53 1.44 -3.98
C TRP A 109 16.32 0.65 -5.28
N ARG A 110 16.61 1.26 -6.42
CA ARG A 110 16.57 0.56 -7.72
C ARG A 110 17.51 -0.65 -7.75
N GLY A 111 18.69 -0.51 -7.17
CA GLY A 111 19.64 -1.62 -7.02
C GLY A 111 19.09 -2.74 -6.14
N TRP A 112 18.50 -2.37 -4.98
CA TRP A 112 17.88 -3.36 -4.09
C TRP A 112 16.66 -4.04 -4.73
N ALA A 113 15.85 -3.30 -5.45
CA ALA A 113 14.64 -3.81 -6.10
C ALA A 113 14.90 -4.67 -7.33
N ALA A 114 16.14 -4.76 -7.82
CA ALA A 114 16.49 -5.62 -8.96
C ALA A 114 16.18 -7.10 -8.72
N LYS A 115 16.08 -7.53 -7.46
CA LYS A 115 15.71 -8.90 -7.07
C LYS A 115 14.20 -9.13 -6.90
N SER A 116 13.37 -8.10 -7.08
CA SER A 116 11.91 -8.20 -6.93
C SER A 116 11.33 -9.33 -7.78
N ALA A 117 10.41 -10.11 -7.21
CA ALA A 117 9.69 -11.16 -7.93
C ALA A 117 8.41 -10.65 -8.61
N GLY A 118 7.77 -9.62 -8.04
CA GLY A 118 6.62 -8.91 -8.59
C GLY A 118 7.01 -7.55 -9.14
N ASP A 119 6.12 -6.92 -9.90
CA ASP A 119 6.36 -5.58 -10.44
C ASP A 119 6.43 -4.54 -9.32
N TYR A 120 7.23 -3.49 -9.51
CA TYR A 120 7.45 -2.47 -8.50
C TYR A 120 7.62 -1.08 -9.09
N THR A 121 7.33 -0.07 -8.29
CA THR A 121 7.61 1.34 -8.57
C THR A 121 7.85 2.08 -7.25
N PHE A 122 8.16 3.39 -7.30
CA PHE A 122 8.57 4.12 -6.11
C PHE A 122 7.82 5.43 -5.90
N HIS A 123 7.51 5.72 -4.65
CA HIS A 123 7.39 7.07 -4.13
C HIS A 123 8.77 7.53 -3.65
N VAL A 124 9.17 8.76 -3.93
CA VAL A 124 10.44 9.30 -3.43
C VAL A 124 10.17 10.33 -2.34
N ALA A 125 10.78 10.14 -1.16
CA ALA A 125 10.57 11.05 -0.05
C ALA A 125 11.36 12.35 -0.21
N VAL A 126 10.72 13.46 0.18
CA VAL A 126 11.32 14.79 0.31
C VAL A 126 11.35 15.12 1.80
N THR A 127 12.50 14.94 2.43
CA THR A 127 12.72 15.12 3.88
C THR A 127 13.45 16.43 4.20
N TRP A 128 13.91 17.14 3.19
CA TRP A 128 14.61 18.42 3.27
C TRP A 128 14.48 19.16 1.94
N TRP A 129 14.89 20.44 1.89
CA TRP A 129 14.76 21.24 0.68
C TRP A 129 16.05 21.98 0.31
N SER A 130 16.37 21.99 -0.99
CA SER A 130 17.42 22.76 -1.60
C SER A 130 17.20 22.87 -3.12
N ASP A 131 18.03 23.62 -3.82
CA ASP A 131 18.01 23.68 -5.28
C ASP A 131 18.34 22.32 -5.92
N SER A 132 19.15 21.48 -5.27
CA SER A 132 19.44 20.13 -5.77
C SER A 132 18.21 19.23 -5.64
N VAL A 133 17.44 19.29 -4.54
CA VAL A 133 16.19 18.54 -4.40
C VAL A 133 15.19 18.97 -5.47
N HIS A 134 15.05 20.27 -5.72
CA HIS A 134 14.20 20.79 -6.79
C HIS A 134 14.60 20.24 -8.17
N ALA A 135 15.90 20.18 -8.48
CA ALA A 135 16.42 19.62 -9.74
C ALA A 135 16.20 18.11 -9.82
N ASP A 136 16.51 17.37 -8.74
CA ASP A 136 16.36 15.91 -8.65
C ASP A 136 14.90 15.48 -8.85
N MET A 137 13.92 16.18 -8.27
CA MET A 137 12.50 15.94 -8.51
C MET A 137 12.17 16.00 -10.01
N GLY A 138 12.72 16.99 -10.73
CA GLY A 138 12.52 17.13 -12.16
C GLY A 138 13.11 15.95 -12.96
N THR A 139 14.31 15.51 -12.62
CA THR A 139 14.95 14.36 -13.25
C THR A 139 14.20 13.05 -12.97
N LEU A 140 13.79 12.82 -11.70
CA LEU A 140 13.01 11.65 -11.31
C LEU A 140 11.69 11.53 -12.11
N VAL A 141 11.00 12.64 -12.33
CA VAL A 141 9.75 12.63 -13.11
C VAL A 141 10.02 12.38 -14.59
N ARG A 142 10.96 13.12 -15.20
CA ARG A 142 11.15 13.08 -16.65
C ARG A 142 11.90 11.85 -17.16
N GLU A 143 12.84 11.32 -16.36
CA GLU A 143 13.77 10.29 -16.81
C GLU A 143 13.55 8.93 -16.13
N HIS A 144 12.91 8.92 -14.96
CA HIS A 144 12.76 7.71 -14.15
C HIS A 144 11.30 7.30 -13.86
N GLY A 145 10.32 7.99 -14.45
CA GLY A 145 8.91 7.64 -14.31
C GLY A 145 8.38 7.70 -12.88
N VAL A 146 8.94 8.58 -12.03
CA VAL A 146 8.46 8.82 -10.67
C VAL A 146 7.48 9.99 -10.69
N ASN A 147 6.19 9.74 -10.46
CA ASN A 147 5.17 10.78 -10.46
C ASN A 147 4.53 11.05 -9.09
N SER A 148 5.21 10.65 -8.02
CA SER A 148 4.73 10.92 -6.66
C SER A 148 5.87 11.10 -5.67
N PHE A 149 5.71 12.07 -4.75
CA PHE A 149 6.71 12.44 -3.76
C PHE A 149 6.12 12.33 -2.36
N LYS A 150 6.83 11.65 -1.45
CA LYS A 150 6.40 11.41 -0.06
C LYS A 150 6.90 12.48 0.87
N HIS A 151 6.03 12.89 1.80
CA HIS A 151 6.34 13.81 2.89
C HIS A 151 5.93 13.19 4.23
N PHE A 152 6.79 13.33 5.22
CA PHE A 152 6.49 12.93 6.59
C PHE A 152 6.27 14.19 7.43
N MET A 153 5.08 14.35 8.01
CA MET A 153 4.77 15.44 8.95
C MET A 153 5.05 15.00 10.41
N ALA A 154 5.52 13.78 10.61
CA ALA A 154 5.99 13.20 11.87
C ALA A 154 7.48 12.84 11.80
N TYR A 155 7.98 12.16 12.84
CA TYR A 155 9.38 11.76 13.00
C TYR A 155 10.32 12.96 13.16
N LYS A 156 9.97 13.86 14.11
CA LYS A 156 10.77 15.02 14.49
C LYS A 156 12.23 14.66 14.75
N ASN A 157 13.15 15.51 14.30
CA ASN A 157 14.61 15.33 14.37
C ASN A 157 15.17 14.19 13.49
N ALA A 158 14.35 13.59 12.61
CA ALA A 158 14.78 12.56 11.67
C ALA A 158 14.38 12.95 10.23
N ILE A 159 13.18 12.60 9.79
CA ILE A 159 12.70 12.78 8.41
C ILE A 159 11.49 13.73 8.30
N MET A 160 11.13 14.43 9.37
CA MET A 160 9.99 15.35 9.37
C MET A 160 10.25 16.54 8.46
N ALA A 161 9.37 16.75 7.48
CA ALA A 161 9.31 17.93 6.65
C ALA A 161 8.49 19.03 7.36
N ASP A 162 9.03 20.24 7.38
CA ASP A 162 8.32 21.44 7.86
C ASP A 162 7.38 22.01 6.79
N ASP A 163 6.56 22.98 7.17
CA ASP A 163 5.60 23.59 6.25
C ASP A 163 6.28 24.32 5.08
N GLU A 164 7.49 24.86 5.26
CA GLU A 164 8.26 25.46 4.17
C GLU A 164 8.63 24.41 3.11
N THR A 165 9.12 23.26 3.53
CA THR A 165 9.44 22.11 2.67
C THR A 165 8.18 21.60 1.97
N LEU A 166 7.04 21.49 2.68
CA LEU A 166 5.78 21.07 2.08
C LEU A 166 5.33 22.05 0.98
N VAL A 167 5.33 23.35 1.24
CA VAL A 167 4.92 24.37 0.25
C VAL A 167 5.80 24.31 -0.99
N LYS A 168 7.13 24.27 -0.83
CA LYS A 168 8.08 24.24 -1.94
C LYS A 168 7.94 22.97 -2.76
N SER A 169 7.87 21.81 -2.09
CA SER A 169 7.78 20.52 -2.76
C SER A 169 6.42 20.29 -3.43
N PHE A 170 5.31 20.73 -2.83
CA PHE A 170 3.98 20.65 -3.44
C PHE A 170 3.88 21.52 -4.68
N THR A 171 4.42 22.74 -4.62
CA THR A 171 4.52 23.62 -5.79
C THR A 171 5.30 22.93 -6.92
N ARG A 172 6.46 22.38 -6.59
CA ARG A 172 7.29 21.67 -7.57
C ARG A 172 6.61 20.43 -8.13
N ALA A 173 5.91 19.64 -7.30
CA ALA A 173 5.15 18.49 -7.74
C ALA A 173 4.05 18.87 -8.73
N LEU A 174 3.32 19.98 -8.49
CA LEU A 174 2.32 20.50 -9.42
C LEU A 174 2.92 20.88 -10.77
N GLU A 175 4.06 21.60 -10.79
CA GLU A 175 4.77 21.96 -12.02
C GLU A 175 5.18 20.74 -12.84
N LEU A 176 5.53 19.65 -12.16
CA LEU A 176 6.01 18.41 -12.77
C LEU A 176 4.87 17.45 -13.15
N GLY A 177 3.61 17.75 -12.83
CA GLY A 177 2.52 16.81 -13.00
C GLY A 177 2.64 15.57 -12.11
N ALA A 178 3.12 15.74 -10.88
CA ALA A 178 3.28 14.70 -9.87
C ALA A 178 2.33 14.90 -8.69
N ILE A 179 2.15 13.87 -7.86
CA ILE A 179 1.26 13.88 -6.69
C ILE A 179 2.08 13.85 -5.40
N PRO A 180 1.96 14.84 -4.50
CA PRO A 180 2.42 14.73 -3.13
C PRO A 180 1.63 13.64 -2.37
N THR A 181 2.35 12.76 -1.66
CA THR A 181 1.79 11.80 -0.71
C THR A 181 2.26 12.14 0.70
N VAL A 182 1.40 12.02 1.71
CA VAL A 182 1.68 12.58 3.04
C VAL A 182 1.38 11.58 4.14
N HIS A 183 2.40 11.26 4.97
CA HIS A 183 2.22 10.72 6.31
C HIS A 183 1.78 11.87 7.22
N ALA A 184 0.51 11.88 7.56
CA ALA A 184 -0.14 13.01 8.21
C ALA A 184 -0.32 12.74 9.72
N GLU A 185 0.74 12.91 10.51
CA GLU A 185 0.69 13.04 11.97
C GLU A 185 1.48 14.27 12.39
N ASN A 186 0.97 15.06 13.34
CA ASN A 186 1.66 16.25 13.84
C ASN A 186 2.87 15.85 14.69
N GLY A 187 4.06 15.94 14.10
CA GLY A 187 5.31 15.48 14.72
C GLY A 187 5.70 16.23 15.99
N GLU A 188 5.30 17.50 16.12
CA GLU A 188 5.54 18.28 17.35
C GLU A 188 4.72 17.75 18.52
N LEU A 189 3.42 17.48 18.29
CA LEU A 189 2.54 16.91 19.30
C LEU A 189 2.94 15.49 19.66
N VAL A 190 3.25 14.65 18.66
CA VAL A 190 3.74 13.28 18.90
C VAL A 190 4.97 13.29 19.80
N TYR A 191 5.97 14.12 19.44
CA TYR A 191 7.20 14.22 20.21
C TYR A 191 6.95 14.68 21.66
N GLN A 192 6.14 15.72 21.84
CA GLN A 192 5.80 16.23 23.18
C GLN A 192 5.09 15.16 24.03
N LEU A 193 4.08 14.49 23.44
CA LEU A 193 3.34 13.43 24.14
C LEU A 193 4.23 12.25 24.52
N GLN A 194 5.17 11.86 23.66
CA GLN A 194 6.17 10.84 23.96
C GLN A 194 7.02 11.23 25.17
N GLN A 195 7.56 12.47 25.20
CA GLN A 195 8.36 12.95 26.31
C GLN A 195 7.56 12.99 27.63
N ASP A 196 6.30 13.39 27.59
CA ASP A 196 5.44 13.47 28.77
C ASP A 196 5.09 12.08 29.33
N LEU A 197 4.84 11.10 28.45
CA LEU A 197 4.62 9.70 28.86
C LEU A 197 5.88 9.10 29.51
N LEU A 198 7.04 9.30 28.92
CA LEU A 198 8.32 8.85 29.46
C LEU A 198 8.63 9.47 30.85
N LYS A 199 8.37 10.77 31.02
CA LYS A 199 8.50 11.46 32.33
C LYS A 199 7.57 10.88 33.39
N LYS A 200 6.38 10.41 32.99
CA LYS A 200 5.42 9.71 33.87
C LYS A 200 5.79 8.25 34.14
N GLY A 201 6.89 7.75 33.57
CA GLY A 201 7.30 6.36 33.70
C GLY A 201 6.52 5.36 32.85
N ILE A 202 5.68 5.84 31.91
CA ILE A 202 4.88 5.00 31.01
C ILE A 202 5.73 4.63 29.80
N ARG A 203 6.26 3.41 29.76
CA ARG A 203 7.33 2.99 28.82
C ARG A 203 6.96 1.84 27.90
N GLY A 204 5.90 1.09 28.21
CA GLY A 204 5.48 -0.09 27.46
C GLY A 204 4.76 0.24 26.16
N PRO A 205 4.44 -0.76 25.33
CA PRO A 205 3.80 -0.58 24.02
C PRO A 205 2.43 0.10 24.10
N ALA A 206 1.70 -0.01 25.22
CA ALA A 206 0.43 0.70 25.45
C ALA A 206 0.58 2.24 25.42
N ALA A 207 1.78 2.77 25.62
CA ALA A 207 2.06 4.21 25.50
C ALA A 207 2.06 4.69 24.04
N HIS A 208 2.30 3.80 23.09
CA HIS A 208 2.40 4.17 21.67
C HIS A 208 1.13 4.86 21.14
N PRO A 209 -0.07 4.27 21.23
CA PRO A 209 -1.30 4.95 20.78
C PRO A 209 -1.63 6.19 21.61
N LEU A 210 -1.23 6.25 22.89
CA LEU A 210 -1.43 7.45 23.72
C LEU A 210 -0.60 8.65 23.26
N SER A 211 0.55 8.40 22.64
CA SER A 211 1.39 9.46 22.05
C SER A 211 0.92 9.91 20.66
N ARG A 212 -0.04 9.20 20.08
CA ARG A 212 -0.53 9.40 18.70
C ARG A 212 -2.06 9.35 18.64
N PRO A 213 -2.78 10.20 19.41
CA PRO A 213 -4.23 10.23 19.38
C PRO A 213 -4.76 10.64 17.99
N PRO A 214 -6.03 10.33 17.66
CA PRO A 214 -6.64 10.65 16.35
C PRO A 214 -6.52 12.12 15.95
N GLU A 215 -6.55 13.04 16.90
CA GLU A 215 -6.43 14.47 16.68
C GLU A 215 -5.08 14.88 16.07
N VAL A 216 -4.01 14.17 16.41
CA VAL A 216 -2.66 14.39 15.86
C VAL A 216 -2.63 14.07 14.37
N GLU A 217 -3.32 13.04 13.95
CA GLU A 217 -3.46 12.66 12.54
C GLU A 217 -4.39 13.62 11.80
N ALA A 218 -5.56 13.92 12.38
CA ALA A 218 -6.57 14.78 11.76
C ALA A 218 -6.09 16.22 11.53
N GLU A 219 -5.34 16.80 12.48
CA GLU A 219 -4.75 18.13 12.33
C GLU A 219 -3.78 18.15 11.14
N ALA A 220 -2.85 17.20 11.09
CA ALA A 220 -1.85 17.13 10.04
C ALA A 220 -2.48 16.86 8.66
N ALA A 221 -3.47 15.96 8.58
CA ALA A 221 -4.20 15.71 7.35
C ALA A 221 -4.92 16.98 6.85
N ASN A 222 -5.62 17.67 7.74
CA ASN A 222 -6.30 18.92 7.38
C ASN A 222 -5.32 20.02 6.95
N ARG A 223 -4.15 20.13 7.60
CA ARG A 223 -3.11 21.12 7.26
C ARG A 223 -2.50 20.81 5.88
N ALA A 224 -2.13 19.56 5.60
CA ALA A 224 -1.63 19.16 4.28
C ALA A 224 -2.66 19.44 3.17
N ILE A 225 -3.94 19.13 3.42
CA ILE A 225 -5.04 19.41 2.49
C ILE A 225 -5.21 20.91 2.26
N ALA A 226 -5.11 21.73 3.32
CA ALA A 226 -5.23 23.20 3.20
C ALA A 226 -4.07 23.79 2.38
N ILE A 227 -2.83 23.36 2.60
CA ILE A 227 -1.66 23.74 1.80
C ILE A 227 -1.87 23.35 0.34
N ALA A 228 -2.21 22.08 0.07
CA ALA A 228 -2.46 21.59 -1.27
C ALA A 228 -3.55 22.37 -2.00
N ASN A 229 -4.64 22.73 -1.28
CA ASN A 229 -5.73 23.50 -1.85
C ASN A 229 -5.31 24.92 -2.27
N VAL A 230 -4.55 25.61 -1.43
CA VAL A 230 -4.04 26.97 -1.75
C VAL A 230 -3.12 26.93 -2.98
N LEU A 231 -2.31 25.89 -3.11
CA LEU A 231 -1.39 25.70 -4.23
C LEU A 231 -2.05 25.14 -5.49
N GLY A 232 -3.31 24.63 -5.40
CA GLY A 232 -4.01 23.99 -6.50
C GLY A 232 -3.48 22.60 -6.85
N THR A 233 -2.66 21.98 -6.00
CA THR A 233 -2.08 20.65 -6.22
C THR A 233 -3.00 19.53 -5.68
N PRO A 234 -3.06 18.36 -6.31
CA PRO A 234 -3.66 17.18 -5.68
C PRO A 234 -2.83 16.74 -4.47
N VAL A 235 -3.44 16.03 -3.54
CA VAL A 235 -2.72 15.42 -2.41
C VAL A 235 -3.27 14.03 -2.10
N TYR A 236 -2.39 13.12 -1.71
CA TYR A 236 -2.74 11.75 -1.32
C TYR A 236 -2.34 11.53 0.14
N ILE A 237 -3.32 11.31 1.00
CA ILE A 237 -3.12 11.03 2.42
C ILE A 237 -2.96 9.50 2.56
N VAL A 238 -1.76 9.05 2.92
CA VAL A 238 -1.48 7.62 3.11
C VAL A 238 -2.05 7.15 4.45
N HIS A 239 -2.30 5.85 4.61
CA HIS A 239 -2.66 5.14 5.85
C HIS A 239 -3.61 5.91 6.79
N VAL A 240 -4.72 6.45 6.26
CA VAL A 240 -5.78 7.08 7.08
C VAL A 240 -6.30 6.06 8.08
N SER A 241 -6.18 6.37 9.39
CA SER A 241 -6.52 5.43 10.46
C SER A 241 -7.71 5.86 11.30
N CYS A 242 -8.18 7.11 11.18
CA CYS A 242 -9.23 7.64 12.06
C CYS A 242 -10.35 8.37 11.30
N ALA A 243 -11.53 8.44 11.95
CA ALA A 243 -12.71 9.08 11.40
C ALA A 243 -12.51 10.57 11.14
N GLN A 244 -11.74 11.25 12.00
CA GLN A 244 -11.50 12.70 11.91
C GLN A 244 -10.65 13.05 10.65
N SER A 245 -9.65 12.23 10.31
CA SER A 245 -8.88 12.41 9.07
C SER A 245 -9.75 12.16 7.84
N LEU A 246 -10.60 11.12 7.87
CA LEU A 246 -11.58 10.86 6.81
C LEU A 246 -12.56 12.03 6.65
N GLU A 247 -13.00 12.64 7.74
CA GLU A 247 -13.87 13.83 7.69
C GLU A 247 -13.18 14.99 6.98
N ALA A 248 -11.90 15.27 7.27
CA ALA A 248 -11.13 16.29 6.59
C ALA A 248 -11.04 16.05 5.07
N ILE A 249 -10.77 14.81 4.68
CA ILE A 249 -10.74 14.38 3.26
C ILE A 249 -12.12 14.58 2.63
N SER A 250 -13.18 14.08 3.26
CA SER A 250 -14.55 14.14 2.73
C SER A 250 -15.02 15.57 2.52
N ARG A 251 -14.74 16.46 3.50
CA ARG A 251 -15.06 17.89 3.45
C ARG A 251 -14.34 18.60 2.31
N ALA A 252 -13.06 18.27 2.08
CA ALA A 252 -12.28 18.84 0.99
C ALA A 252 -12.81 18.38 -0.38
N ARG A 253 -13.08 17.08 -0.52
CA ARG A 253 -13.62 16.51 -1.76
C ARG A 253 -15.01 17.06 -2.10
N ALA A 254 -15.88 17.25 -1.10
CA ALA A 254 -17.18 17.88 -1.30
C ALA A 254 -17.11 19.31 -1.86
N LYS A 255 -15.94 19.98 -1.70
CA LYS A 255 -15.63 21.28 -2.29
C LYS A 255 -14.91 21.19 -3.64
N GLY A 256 -14.79 20.01 -4.22
CA GLY A 256 -14.13 19.79 -5.51
C GLY A 256 -12.59 19.68 -5.44
N GLN A 257 -11.98 19.62 -4.24
CA GLN A 257 -10.54 19.48 -4.12
C GLN A 257 -10.10 18.05 -4.50
N ARG A 258 -8.94 17.94 -5.15
CA ARG A 258 -8.35 16.66 -5.58
C ARG A 258 -7.58 16.03 -4.41
N VAL A 259 -8.31 15.45 -3.46
CA VAL A 259 -7.74 14.76 -2.30
C VAL A 259 -8.04 13.27 -2.42
N TYR A 260 -7.01 12.46 -2.27
CA TYR A 260 -7.09 11.00 -2.23
C TYR A 260 -6.74 10.50 -0.84
N GLY A 261 -7.27 9.35 -0.46
CA GLY A 261 -7.00 8.73 0.84
C GLY A 261 -6.86 7.22 0.70
N GLU A 262 -6.01 6.67 1.54
CA GLU A 262 -5.66 5.25 1.62
C GLU A 262 -6.02 4.70 2.99
N ALA A 263 -6.57 3.48 3.05
CA ALA A 263 -6.76 2.75 4.29
C ALA A 263 -5.89 1.49 4.30
N LEU A 264 -5.26 1.17 5.42
CA LEU A 264 -4.52 -0.08 5.55
C LEU A 264 -5.47 -1.23 5.91
N ALA A 265 -5.21 -2.43 5.36
CA ALA A 265 -5.96 -3.63 5.69
C ALA A 265 -5.98 -3.89 7.21
N GLY A 266 -4.87 -3.63 7.91
CA GLY A 266 -4.80 -3.75 9.36
C GLY A 266 -5.75 -2.80 10.09
N HIS A 267 -5.78 -1.51 9.72
CA HIS A 267 -6.67 -0.51 10.32
C HIS A 267 -8.17 -0.82 10.13
N LEU A 268 -8.51 -1.61 9.11
CA LEU A 268 -9.89 -2.00 8.85
C LEU A 268 -10.42 -3.10 9.78
N VAL A 269 -9.55 -3.89 10.42
CA VAL A 269 -9.96 -5.12 11.13
C VAL A 269 -9.29 -5.35 12.48
N ILE A 270 -8.22 -4.62 12.81
CA ILE A 270 -7.50 -4.71 14.08
C ILE A 270 -7.79 -3.45 14.89
N ASP A 271 -8.13 -3.59 16.16
CA ASP A 271 -8.39 -2.48 17.06
C ASP A 271 -7.26 -2.29 18.08
N ASP A 272 -7.33 -1.19 18.84
CA ASP A 272 -6.32 -0.77 19.81
C ASP A 272 -6.21 -1.66 21.06
N SER A 273 -7.08 -2.66 21.22
CA SER A 273 -6.98 -3.64 22.31
C SER A 273 -5.69 -4.46 22.24
N VAL A 274 -5.08 -4.59 21.06
CA VAL A 274 -3.79 -5.29 20.88
C VAL A 274 -2.66 -4.70 21.73
N TYR A 275 -2.71 -3.40 22.02
CA TYR A 275 -1.72 -2.71 22.85
C TYR A 275 -1.94 -2.94 24.35
N GLN A 276 -3.12 -3.47 24.76
CA GLN A 276 -3.47 -3.77 26.15
C GLN A 276 -3.16 -5.22 26.52
N SER A 277 -2.57 -5.99 25.61
CA SER A 277 -2.19 -7.38 25.87
C SER A 277 -1.20 -7.48 27.03
N THR A 278 -1.37 -8.47 27.90
CA THR A 278 -0.40 -8.84 28.92
C THR A 278 0.85 -9.50 28.33
N ASP A 279 0.75 -10.03 27.12
CA ASP A 279 1.88 -10.46 26.32
C ASP A 279 2.51 -9.23 25.65
N LEU A 280 3.62 -8.75 26.24
CA LEU A 280 4.30 -7.56 25.76
C LEU A 280 5.00 -7.75 24.41
N GLU A 281 5.37 -8.98 24.06
CA GLU A 281 5.92 -9.27 22.73
C GLU A 281 4.83 -9.12 21.66
N TYR A 282 3.67 -9.70 21.90
CA TYR A 282 2.50 -9.53 21.05
C TYR A 282 2.14 -8.03 20.90
N ALA A 283 2.06 -7.29 21.99
CA ALA A 283 1.74 -5.86 21.93
C ALA A 283 2.79 -5.06 21.15
N ARG A 284 4.10 -5.33 21.35
CA ARG A 284 5.20 -4.69 20.60
C ARG A 284 5.12 -5.01 19.11
N ALA A 285 4.77 -6.24 18.75
CA ALA A 285 4.66 -6.67 17.38
C ALA A 285 3.63 -5.85 16.58
N HIS A 286 2.59 -5.33 17.25
CA HIS A 286 1.55 -4.48 16.65
C HIS A 286 1.90 -2.98 16.58
N VAL A 287 3.08 -2.56 17.07
CA VAL A 287 3.47 -1.14 17.02
C VAL A 287 3.78 -0.72 15.59
N MET A 288 2.97 0.20 15.08
CA MET A 288 3.09 0.87 13.77
C MET A 288 2.55 2.30 13.86
N SER A 289 2.81 3.14 12.87
CA SER A 289 2.37 4.54 12.84
C SER A 289 1.69 4.91 11.52
N PRO A 290 0.43 5.38 11.57
CA PRO A 290 -0.41 5.56 12.76
C PRO A 290 -0.78 4.23 13.44
N PRO A 291 -1.07 4.25 14.77
CA PRO A 291 -1.42 3.03 15.48
C PRO A 291 -2.82 2.50 15.10
N PHE A 292 -3.08 1.25 15.44
CA PHE A 292 -4.44 0.71 15.39
C PHE A 292 -5.36 1.51 16.33
N ARG A 293 -6.61 1.70 15.91
CA ARG A 293 -7.59 2.56 16.56
C ARG A 293 -8.80 1.78 17.08
N GLY A 294 -9.60 2.41 17.94
CA GLY A 294 -10.86 1.83 18.40
C GLY A 294 -11.84 1.51 17.26
N LYS A 295 -12.72 0.53 17.48
CA LYS A 295 -13.62 -0.04 16.45
C LYS A 295 -14.50 0.96 15.72
N HIS A 296 -14.85 2.08 16.35
CA HIS A 296 -15.66 3.12 15.70
C HIS A 296 -14.95 3.78 14.53
N HIS A 297 -13.60 3.83 14.54
CA HIS A 297 -12.82 4.31 13.41
C HIS A 297 -12.85 3.32 12.24
N GLN A 298 -12.86 2.02 12.51
CA GLN A 298 -12.97 0.99 11.46
C GLN A 298 -14.27 1.15 10.66
N ALA A 299 -15.40 1.36 11.35
CA ALA A 299 -16.69 1.59 10.70
C ALA A 299 -16.66 2.82 9.77
N ALA A 300 -15.99 3.90 10.19
CA ALA A 300 -15.81 5.10 9.36
C ALA A 300 -14.94 4.81 8.14
N LEU A 301 -13.82 4.09 8.28
CA LEU A 301 -12.94 3.74 7.16
C LEU A 301 -13.66 2.88 6.11
N TRP A 302 -14.44 1.87 6.53
CA TRP A 302 -15.28 1.08 5.62
C TRP A 302 -16.31 1.94 4.87
N GLN A 303 -16.96 2.88 5.55
CA GLN A 303 -17.84 3.83 4.90
C GLN A 303 -17.09 4.73 3.90
N GLY A 304 -15.88 5.14 4.24
CA GLY A 304 -15.00 5.92 3.36
C GLY A 304 -14.65 5.18 2.07
N LEU A 305 -14.30 3.89 2.17
CA LEU A 305 -14.00 3.04 1.00
C LEU A 305 -15.25 2.82 0.13
N ARG A 306 -16.38 2.49 0.73
CA ARG A 306 -17.65 2.30 0.02
C ARG A 306 -18.11 3.59 -0.65
N GLY A 307 -18.06 4.71 0.07
CA GLY A 307 -18.50 6.02 -0.40
C GLY A 307 -17.53 6.72 -1.35
N GLY A 308 -16.34 6.16 -1.61
CA GLY A 308 -15.33 6.72 -2.51
C GLY A 308 -14.58 7.94 -1.96
N ASN A 309 -14.61 8.18 -0.65
CA ASN A 309 -13.79 9.18 0.02
C ASN A 309 -12.41 8.63 0.42
N LEU A 310 -12.30 7.30 0.60
CA LEU A 310 -11.04 6.57 0.56
C LEU A 310 -10.98 5.78 -0.75
N HIS A 311 -9.80 5.71 -1.34
CA HIS A 311 -9.64 5.28 -2.74
C HIS A 311 -8.96 3.93 -2.85
N THR A 312 -7.98 3.67 -1.99
CA THR A 312 -7.13 2.48 -2.06
C THR A 312 -7.05 1.78 -0.71
N THR A 313 -6.74 0.50 -0.77
CA THR A 313 -6.28 -0.26 0.38
C THR A 313 -4.82 -0.64 0.18
N ALA A 314 -4.02 -0.50 1.24
CA ALA A 314 -2.59 -0.81 1.24
C ALA A 314 -2.21 -1.59 2.50
N THR A 315 -0.92 -1.79 2.73
CA THR A 315 -0.44 -2.52 3.90
C THR A 315 0.48 -1.73 4.82
N ASP A 316 1.24 -0.79 4.29
CA ASP A 316 2.39 -0.21 4.99
C ASP A 316 3.34 -1.33 5.46
N HIS A 317 3.55 -2.33 4.55
CA HIS A 317 4.34 -3.52 4.86
C HIS A 317 5.77 -3.14 5.22
N CYS A 318 6.07 -3.25 6.51
CA CYS A 318 7.33 -2.84 7.12
C CYS A 318 7.63 -3.82 8.27
N THR A 319 8.18 -4.98 7.93
CA THR A 319 8.32 -6.11 8.85
C THR A 319 9.55 -6.02 9.73
N PHE A 320 9.37 -6.33 11.01
CA PHE A 320 10.46 -6.47 11.99
C PHE A 320 10.24 -7.75 12.79
N CYS A 321 11.31 -8.50 13.05
CA CYS A 321 11.23 -9.68 13.90
C CYS A 321 11.14 -9.30 15.40
N ALA A 322 10.84 -10.28 16.25
CA ALA A 322 10.68 -10.06 17.70
C ALA A 322 11.91 -9.42 18.35
N GLU A 323 13.12 -9.86 17.94
CA GLU A 323 14.39 -9.35 18.45
C GLU A 323 14.58 -7.86 18.10
N GLN A 324 14.20 -7.47 16.90
CA GLN A 324 14.27 -6.06 16.47
C GLN A 324 13.27 -5.19 17.26
N LYS A 325 12.03 -5.66 17.44
CA LYS A 325 11.01 -4.98 18.25
C LYS A 325 11.39 -4.89 19.73
N ALA A 326 12.19 -5.84 20.23
CA ALA A 326 12.67 -5.86 21.62
C ALA A 326 13.65 -4.71 21.95
N ALA A 327 14.24 -4.04 20.95
CA ALA A 327 15.03 -2.83 21.15
C ALA A 327 14.27 -1.72 21.91
N GLY A 328 12.94 -1.72 21.84
CA GLY A 328 12.06 -0.81 22.58
C GLY A 328 11.41 -1.39 23.84
N ALA A 329 11.96 -2.47 24.44
CA ALA A 329 11.35 -3.13 25.60
C ALA A 329 11.16 -2.19 26.80
N ASP A 330 12.16 -1.30 27.05
CA ASP A 330 12.17 -0.34 28.16
C ASP A 330 11.81 1.10 27.74
N ASP A 331 11.55 1.32 26.46
CA ASP A 331 11.24 2.63 25.89
C ASP A 331 10.44 2.46 24.60
N PHE A 332 9.14 2.62 24.69
CA PHE A 332 8.22 2.43 23.56
C PHE A 332 8.55 3.28 22.34
N THR A 333 9.24 4.40 22.51
CA THR A 333 9.65 5.27 21.40
C THR A 333 10.76 4.67 20.53
N LYS A 334 11.41 3.60 21.03
CA LYS A 334 12.45 2.85 20.32
C LYS A 334 11.96 1.55 19.69
N ILE A 335 10.68 1.20 19.85
CA ILE A 335 10.10 0.06 19.13
C ILE A 335 10.07 0.40 17.65
N PRO A 336 10.75 -0.33 16.76
CA PRO A 336 10.63 -0.09 15.32
C PRO A 336 9.18 -0.16 14.88
N ASN A 337 8.68 0.96 14.29
CA ASN A 337 7.29 1.08 13.87
C ASN A 337 7.10 0.37 12.53
N GLY A 338 6.22 -0.61 12.48
CA GLY A 338 5.88 -1.31 11.24
C GLY A 338 5.37 -2.71 11.48
N CYS A 339 4.50 -3.15 10.57
CA CYS A 339 3.86 -4.46 10.57
C CYS A 339 3.90 -5.05 9.16
N GLY A 340 3.75 -6.38 9.05
CA GLY A 340 3.54 -7.07 7.79
C GLY A 340 2.08 -7.02 7.34
N GLY A 341 1.82 -7.37 6.08
CA GLY A 341 0.44 -7.45 5.59
C GLY A 341 0.28 -7.70 4.09
N VAL A 342 1.35 -7.58 3.29
CA VAL A 342 1.27 -7.66 1.81
C VAL A 342 0.69 -8.98 1.30
N GLU A 343 0.97 -10.09 1.98
CA GLU A 343 0.44 -11.42 1.66
C GLU A 343 -1.06 -11.56 1.97
N ASP A 344 -1.53 -10.89 3.02
CA ASP A 344 -2.86 -11.12 3.57
C ASP A 344 -3.88 -10.07 3.16
N ARG A 345 -3.43 -8.90 2.67
CA ARG A 345 -4.25 -7.74 2.35
C ARG A 345 -5.51 -8.08 1.55
N MET A 346 -5.35 -8.77 0.42
CA MET A 346 -6.46 -9.09 -0.47
C MET A 346 -7.50 -9.98 0.23
N SER A 347 -7.05 -11.04 0.92
CA SER A 347 -7.95 -11.97 1.61
C SER A 347 -8.65 -11.33 2.80
N VAL A 348 -7.95 -10.49 3.58
CA VAL A 348 -8.54 -9.77 4.72
C VAL A 348 -9.58 -8.76 4.26
N VAL A 349 -9.27 -7.97 3.21
CA VAL A 349 -10.23 -6.98 2.66
C VAL A 349 -11.41 -7.67 2.00
N TRP A 350 -11.21 -8.82 1.34
CA TRP A 350 -12.31 -9.60 0.78
C TRP A 350 -13.23 -10.13 1.88
N ASP A 351 -12.67 -10.79 2.88
CA ASP A 351 -13.44 -11.39 3.96
C ASP A 351 -14.22 -10.36 4.77
N ALA A 352 -13.55 -9.31 5.24
CA ALA A 352 -14.16 -8.28 6.06
C ALA A 352 -14.99 -7.26 5.25
N GLY A 353 -14.77 -7.15 3.94
CA GLY A 353 -15.48 -6.22 3.07
C GLY A 353 -16.55 -6.90 2.23
N VAL A 354 -16.18 -7.83 1.36
CA VAL A 354 -17.12 -8.44 0.40
C VAL A 354 -18.04 -9.44 1.09
N ASN A 355 -17.50 -10.38 1.88
CA ASN A 355 -18.32 -11.37 2.57
C ASN A 355 -19.23 -10.73 3.62
N ALA A 356 -18.82 -9.61 4.22
CA ALA A 356 -19.63 -8.84 5.15
C ALA A 356 -20.66 -7.91 4.47
N GLY A 357 -20.68 -7.83 3.14
CA GLY A 357 -21.62 -6.99 2.38
C GLY A 357 -21.31 -5.49 2.42
N LEU A 358 -20.10 -5.11 2.84
CA LEU A 358 -19.64 -3.72 2.85
C LEU A 358 -19.13 -3.25 1.48
N LEU A 359 -18.61 -4.17 0.68
CA LEU A 359 -18.16 -3.94 -0.69
C LEU A 359 -18.75 -4.98 -1.64
N THR A 360 -19.02 -4.60 -2.87
CA THR A 360 -19.23 -5.54 -3.98
C THR A 360 -17.87 -6.05 -4.50
N PRO A 361 -17.82 -7.16 -5.25
CA PRO A 361 -16.59 -7.61 -5.92
C PRO A 361 -15.96 -6.53 -6.82
N SER A 362 -16.75 -5.74 -7.53
CA SER A 362 -16.24 -4.63 -8.35
C SER A 362 -15.64 -3.50 -7.50
N GLU A 363 -16.25 -3.17 -6.38
CA GLU A 363 -15.70 -2.20 -5.44
C GLU A 363 -14.41 -2.71 -4.78
N PHE A 364 -14.31 -4.01 -4.51
CA PHE A 364 -13.07 -4.62 -4.05
C PHE A 364 -11.95 -4.44 -5.08
N VAL A 365 -12.19 -4.77 -6.36
CA VAL A 365 -11.20 -4.53 -7.44
C VAL A 365 -10.86 -3.04 -7.55
N ARG A 366 -11.85 -2.16 -7.41
CA ARG A 366 -11.64 -0.72 -7.42
C ARG A 366 -10.62 -0.28 -6.38
N VAL A 367 -10.79 -0.71 -5.11
CA VAL A 367 -9.95 -0.23 -4.00
C VAL A 367 -8.63 -0.99 -3.83
N THR A 368 -8.50 -2.20 -4.41
CA THR A 368 -7.28 -3.01 -4.30
C THR A 368 -6.38 -2.93 -5.52
N SER A 369 -6.87 -2.41 -6.65
CA SER A 369 -6.14 -2.41 -7.92
C SER A 369 -6.41 -1.17 -8.78
N THR A 370 -7.65 -0.98 -9.28
CA THR A 370 -7.96 0.00 -10.32
C THR A 370 -7.69 1.44 -9.91
N ASN A 371 -8.14 1.86 -8.72
CA ASN A 371 -7.92 3.23 -8.25
C ASN A 371 -6.42 3.55 -8.09
N ALA A 372 -5.63 2.60 -7.58
CA ALA A 372 -4.18 2.77 -7.51
C ALA A 372 -3.57 2.98 -8.90
N ALA A 373 -3.98 2.16 -9.89
CA ALA A 373 -3.52 2.30 -11.26
C ALA A 373 -3.90 3.66 -11.88
N GLN A 374 -5.10 4.16 -11.62
CA GLN A 374 -5.57 5.46 -12.13
C GLN A 374 -4.90 6.65 -11.43
N ILE A 375 -4.84 6.64 -10.10
CA ILE A 375 -4.26 7.73 -9.30
C ILE A 375 -2.78 7.91 -9.60
N PHE A 376 -2.06 6.82 -9.87
CA PHE A 376 -0.62 6.86 -10.12
C PHE A 376 -0.24 6.65 -11.60
N ASN A 377 -1.20 6.81 -12.52
CA ASN A 377 -1.01 6.83 -13.96
C ASN A 377 -0.40 5.54 -14.55
N MET A 378 -0.85 4.39 -14.08
CA MET A 378 -0.52 3.06 -14.59
C MET A 378 -1.68 2.43 -15.39
N TYR A 379 -2.88 3.03 -15.33
CA TYR A 379 -4.07 2.56 -16.04
C TYR A 379 -4.01 3.01 -17.53
N PRO A 380 -4.44 2.18 -18.51
CA PRO A 380 -5.04 0.86 -18.40
C PRO A 380 -4.02 -0.31 -18.48
N ARG A 381 -2.72 -0.04 -18.44
CA ARG A 381 -1.70 -1.09 -18.42
C ARG A 381 -1.89 -2.05 -17.25
N LYS A 382 -2.23 -1.51 -16.08
CA LYS A 382 -2.55 -2.22 -14.82
C LYS A 382 -3.97 -1.89 -14.36
N GLY A 383 -4.53 -2.70 -13.47
CA GLY A 383 -5.79 -2.40 -12.78
C GLY A 383 -7.06 -2.74 -13.56
N ILE A 384 -6.96 -3.52 -14.64
CA ILE A 384 -8.10 -3.96 -15.45
C ILE A 384 -7.82 -5.33 -16.10
N VAL A 385 -8.87 -6.12 -16.28
CA VAL A 385 -8.85 -7.31 -17.13
C VAL A 385 -9.43 -6.92 -18.50
N ALA A 386 -8.54 -6.58 -19.43
CA ALA A 386 -8.92 -6.18 -20.79
C ALA A 386 -7.78 -6.49 -21.76
N ALA A 387 -8.09 -6.67 -23.06
CA ALA A 387 -7.08 -6.86 -24.09
C ALA A 387 -6.13 -5.65 -24.14
N GLY A 388 -4.82 -5.92 -24.21
CA GLY A 388 -3.73 -4.93 -24.17
C GLY A 388 -3.16 -4.66 -22.78
N ALA A 389 -3.89 -4.95 -21.69
CA ALA A 389 -3.37 -4.84 -20.34
C ALA A 389 -2.28 -5.89 -20.06
N ASP A 390 -1.45 -5.66 -19.04
CA ASP A 390 -0.50 -6.66 -18.57
C ASP A 390 -1.23 -7.91 -18.06
N ALA A 391 -0.68 -9.08 -18.34
CA ALA A 391 -1.23 -10.35 -17.86
C ALA A 391 -0.82 -10.61 -16.39
N ASP A 392 -1.18 -9.65 -15.53
CA ASP A 392 -1.04 -9.69 -14.08
C ASP A 392 -2.45 -9.89 -13.50
N LEU A 393 -2.78 -11.14 -13.22
CA LEU A 393 -4.14 -11.57 -12.91
C LEU A 393 -4.19 -12.40 -11.64
N VAL A 394 -5.35 -12.38 -11.01
CA VAL A 394 -5.67 -13.28 -9.91
C VAL A 394 -6.92 -14.08 -10.26
N VAL A 395 -6.81 -15.39 -10.23
CA VAL A 395 -7.98 -16.27 -10.20
C VAL A 395 -8.33 -16.46 -8.72
N TRP A 396 -9.50 -15.96 -8.34
CA TRP A 396 -9.93 -15.83 -6.96
C TRP A 396 -11.02 -16.85 -6.62
N ASP A 397 -10.74 -17.70 -5.65
CA ASP A 397 -11.73 -18.63 -5.11
C ASP A 397 -12.52 -17.96 -3.98
N PRO A 398 -13.79 -17.55 -4.21
CA PRO A 398 -14.59 -16.88 -3.19
C PRO A 398 -15.01 -17.79 -2.04
N GLN A 399 -14.90 -19.13 -2.20
CA GLN A 399 -15.26 -20.11 -1.20
C GLN A 399 -14.05 -20.71 -0.49
N GLY A 400 -12.85 -20.51 -1.04
CA GLY A 400 -11.60 -20.98 -0.45
C GLY A 400 -11.41 -20.38 0.95
N VAL A 401 -10.95 -21.18 1.90
CA VAL A 401 -10.77 -20.80 3.30
C VAL A 401 -9.33 -21.08 3.72
N ARG A 402 -8.73 -20.13 4.44
CA ARG A 402 -7.47 -20.35 5.15
C ARG A 402 -7.45 -19.67 6.50
N THR A 403 -6.68 -20.22 7.44
CA THR A 403 -6.33 -19.54 8.69
C THR A 403 -4.95 -18.93 8.53
N ILE A 404 -4.86 -17.61 8.73
CA ILE A 404 -3.61 -16.86 8.61
C ILE A 404 -2.69 -17.23 9.76
N SER A 405 -1.41 -17.50 9.45
CA SER A 405 -0.41 -17.80 10.47
C SER A 405 1.00 -17.46 10.01
N ALA A 406 1.78 -16.89 10.92
CA ALA A 406 3.21 -16.64 10.72
C ALA A 406 4.01 -17.90 10.41
N LYS A 407 3.49 -19.10 10.77
CA LYS A 407 4.15 -20.39 10.49
C LYS A 407 4.06 -20.81 9.02
N THR A 408 3.07 -20.30 8.29
CA THR A 408 2.78 -20.68 6.91
C THR A 408 2.92 -19.54 5.92
N GLN A 409 3.18 -18.32 6.39
CA GLN A 409 3.39 -17.15 5.53
C GLN A 409 4.72 -17.24 4.78
N PHE A 410 4.77 -16.62 3.63
CA PHE A 410 6.00 -16.47 2.83
C PHE A 410 6.84 -15.26 3.27
N ALA A 411 6.23 -14.25 3.90
CA ALA A 411 6.91 -13.10 4.47
C ALA A 411 7.85 -13.49 5.62
N LYS A 412 8.93 -12.71 5.85
CA LYS A 412 10.03 -13.04 6.77
C LYS A 412 9.91 -12.46 8.18
N GLY A 413 8.95 -11.62 8.47
CA GLY A 413 8.84 -10.93 9.75
C GLY A 413 8.68 -11.82 11.00
N GLY A 414 8.46 -13.12 10.84
CA GLY A 414 8.28 -14.08 11.95
C GLY A 414 7.03 -13.85 12.81
N PHE A 415 6.24 -12.83 12.46
CA PHE A 415 5.01 -12.41 13.11
C PHE A 415 3.97 -12.03 12.05
N ASN A 416 2.69 -12.27 12.33
CA ASN A 416 1.60 -11.85 11.46
C ASN A 416 0.53 -11.11 12.27
N VAL A 417 0.22 -9.88 11.90
CA VAL A 417 -0.79 -9.06 12.62
C VAL A 417 -2.21 -9.64 12.54
N PHE A 418 -2.45 -10.55 11.59
CA PHE A 418 -3.72 -11.25 11.42
C PHE A 418 -3.70 -12.69 11.96
N GLU A 419 -2.68 -13.06 12.76
CA GLU A 419 -2.49 -14.42 13.29
C GLU A 419 -3.77 -15.02 13.85
N GLY A 420 -4.10 -16.26 13.43
CA GLY A 420 -5.30 -16.98 13.86
C GLY A 420 -6.60 -16.54 13.18
N ARG A 421 -6.59 -15.48 12.36
CA ARG A 421 -7.79 -15.05 11.62
C ARG A 421 -8.10 -16.05 10.50
N THR A 422 -9.29 -16.62 10.51
CA THR A 422 -9.79 -17.42 9.40
C THR A 422 -10.48 -16.49 8.40
N VAL A 423 -10.03 -16.53 7.14
CA VAL A 423 -10.59 -15.75 6.04
C VAL A 423 -11.21 -16.66 4.99
N ARG A 424 -12.30 -16.20 4.38
CA ARG A 424 -12.92 -16.82 3.22
C ARG A 424 -12.77 -15.91 2.01
N GLY A 425 -12.29 -16.48 0.91
CA GLY A 425 -11.84 -15.78 -0.29
C GLY A 425 -10.31 -15.70 -0.32
N ILE A 426 -9.73 -16.46 -1.24
CA ILE A 426 -8.28 -16.60 -1.39
C ILE A 426 -7.90 -16.70 -2.87
N PRO A 427 -6.68 -16.31 -3.26
CA PRO A 427 -6.20 -16.60 -4.61
C PRO A 427 -6.04 -18.12 -4.81
N SER A 428 -6.62 -18.66 -5.88
CA SER A 428 -6.29 -20.00 -6.35
C SER A 428 -5.09 -20.00 -7.28
N HIS A 429 -4.97 -18.94 -8.11
CA HIS A 429 -3.80 -18.70 -8.96
C HIS A 429 -3.48 -17.20 -8.98
N THR A 430 -2.19 -16.90 -9.01
CA THR A 430 -1.68 -15.57 -9.35
C THR A 430 -0.81 -15.67 -10.59
N LEU A 431 -1.11 -14.82 -11.57
CA LEU A 431 -0.31 -14.68 -12.78
C LEU A 431 0.44 -13.34 -12.71
N HIS A 432 1.73 -13.39 -12.99
CA HIS A 432 2.58 -12.21 -13.15
C HIS A 432 3.30 -12.29 -14.49
N ALA A 433 3.18 -11.21 -15.28
CA ALA A 433 3.73 -11.15 -16.64
C ALA A 433 3.38 -12.39 -17.48
N GLY A 434 2.12 -12.88 -17.36
CA GLY A 434 1.61 -14.03 -18.12
C GLY A 434 2.19 -15.37 -17.70
N LYS A 435 2.76 -15.50 -16.51
CA LYS A 435 3.25 -16.75 -15.92
C LYS A 435 2.49 -17.04 -14.62
N VAL A 436 2.12 -18.30 -14.39
CA VAL A 436 1.58 -18.72 -13.09
C VAL A 436 2.72 -18.71 -12.07
N VAL A 437 2.63 -17.80 -11.09
CA VAL A 437 3.64 -17.62 -10.04
C VAL A 437 3.17 -18.11 -8.68
N PHE A 438 1.86 -18.32 -8.53
CA PHE A 438 1.26 -18.98 -7.36
C PHE A 438 0.09 -19.84 -7.81
N GLU A 439 0.02 -21.05 -7.28
CA GLU A 439 -1.04 -22.01 -7.55
C GLU A 439 -1.36 -22.81 -6.30
N ARG A 440 -2.58 -22.65 -5.74
CA ARG A 440 -3.16 -23.45 -4.65
C ARG A 440 -2.21 -23.71 -3.48
N GLY A 441 -1.50 -22.68 -3.01
CA GLY A 441 -0.56 -22.77 -1.90
C GLY A 441 0.90 -22.98 -2.30
N GLU A 442 1.18 -23.26 -3.57
CA GLU A 442 2.53 -23.40 -4.10
C GLU A 442 3.00 -22.11 -4.73
N LEU A 443 4.04 -21.50 -4.17
CA LEU A 443 4.67 -20.28 -4.69
C LEU A 443 5.83 -20.65 -5.64
N ARG A 444 5.80 -20.09 -6.85
CA ARG A 444 6.80 -20.29 -7.91
C ARG A 444 7.43 -18.94 -8.32
N ALA A 445 7.56 -18.03 -7.36
CA ALA A 445 8.17 -16.73 -7.57
C ALA A 445 9.66 -16.90 -7.93
N VAL A 446 10.11 -16.07 -8.87
CA VAL A 446 11.51 -16.09 -9.35
C VAL A 446 12.14 -14.75 -9.01
N GLU A 447 13.30 -14.78 -8.35
CA GLU A 447 14.07 -13.59 -8.02
C GLU A 447 14.47 -12.84 -9.30
N GLY A 448 14.26 -11.52 -9.32
CA GLY A 448 14.56 -10.66 -10.46
C GLY A 448 13.56 -10.75 -11.63
N ALA A 449 12.42 -11.45 -11.45
CA ALA A 449 11.39 -11.51 -12.48
C ALA A 449 10.49 -10.26 -12.53
N GLY A 450 10.49 -9.46 -11.47
CA GLY A 450 9.72 -8.22 -11.37
C GLY A 450 10.28 -7.11 -12.25
N ARG A 451 9.38 -6.28 -12.79
CA ARG A 451 9.72 -5.16 -13.65
C ARG A 451 9.51 -3.85 -12.90
N HIS A 452 10.39 -2.90 -13.13
CA HIS A 452 10.10 -1.52 -12.73
C HIS A 452 8.99 -0.96 -13.63
N ILE A 453 7.99 -0.34 -13.01
CA ILE A 453 6.88 0.29 -13.73
C ILE A 453 7.09 1.80 -13.73
N ASP A 454 7.43 2.34 -14.88
CA ASP A 454 7.45 3.77 -15.08
C ASP A 454 6.03 4.33 -15.04
N ARG A 455 5.87 5.40 -14.29
CA ARG A 455 4.63 6.15 -14.14
C ARG A 455 4.81 7.53 -14.73
N PRO A 456 4.25 7.78 -15.93
CA PRO A 456 4.41 9.09 -16.56
C PRO A 456 3.75 10.18 -15.73
N ALA A 457 4.26 11.40 -15.87
CA ALA A 457 3.66 12.59 -15.29
C ALA A 457 2.20 12.77 -15.79
N PHE A 458 1.37 13.38 -14.96
CA PHE A 458 0.05 13.82 -15.41
C PHE A 458 0.19 15.00 -16.38
N ALA A 459 -0.66 15.03 -17.41
CA ALA A 459 -0.73 16.21 -18.27
C ALA A 459 -1.04 17.45 -17.42
N ALA A 460 -0.33 18.55 -17.66
CA ALA A 460 -0.62 19.81 -17.00
C ALA A 460 -2.10 20.13 -17.28
N THR A 461 -2.92 20.21 -16.23
CA THR A 461 -4.26 20.78 -16.37
C THR A 461 -4.05 22.23 -16.74
N SER A 462 -4.37 22.60 -17.97
CA SER A 462 -4.50 24.02 -18.32
C SER A 462 -5.42 24.64 -17.28
N ALA A 463 -4.88 25.59 -16.51
CA ALA A 463 -5.71 26.42 -15.63
C ALA A 463 -6.78 27.06 -16.51
N ALA A 464 -8.04 26.65 -16.32
CA ALA A 464 -9.20 27.28 -16.90
C ALA A 464 -9.57 28.51 -16.07
#